data_8505e3be5a3a4565ac3e95a53d039779
#
_entry.id   8505e3be5a3a4565ac3e95a53d039779
#
_cell.length_a   1.000
_cell.length_b   1.000
_cell.length_c   1.000
_cell.angle_alpha   90.00
_cell.angle_beta   90.00
_cell.angle_gamma   90.00
#
_symmetry.space_group_name_H-M   'P 1'
#
loop_
_entity.id
_entity.type
_entity.pdbx_description
1 polymer ?
#
loop_
_entity_poly.entity_id
_entity_poly.type
_entity_poly.pdbx_seq_one_letter_code
_entity_poly.pdbx_strand_id
1 'polypeptide(L)'
;MASKKNTATNKDGEEEEIPMAEIEEDEEATIEDLPGVGPATAEKLKEAGFDDLLAIAVMSPTELAEQAELGEAVSSKIIQGAKKLANIGGFLSGSKLLDRRKQVQKLTSGSSALDELLGGGFETQSICEVFGEFGSGKTQIGHQLAVNTLMPLEEGGLAGEVFYIDTEDTFRPERIAQMAEAKGMDPEEVLERIHVARAYNSAHQMLLVDEIKRMSKSIDVKLIIVDSLTSHFRAEYVGRGMLAPRQQKLNRHLKELKQLTDVHNALVLVTNQVMSNPGTMWGDPTKAIGGHIVGHASTFRLYLRKSKGGRRVARLIDSPNLPEGDAVISVVAEGIRD
;
A
#
# COMPACT_ATOMS: atom_id res chain seq x y z
N MET A 1 -16.85 38.02 -10.61
CA MET A 1 -16.29 37.32 -11.78
C MET A 1 -17.45 36.69 -12.52
N ALA A 2 -17.61 36.99 -13.79
CA ALA A 2 -18.83 36.68 -14.55
C ALA A 2 -18.91 35.18 -14.88
N SER A 3 -20.02 34.57 -14.49
CA SER A 3 -20.39 33.19 -14.85
C SER A 3 -20.56 33.10 -16.39
N LYS A 4 -19.83 32.22 -17.05
CA LYS A 4 -20.04 31.90 -18.47
C LYS A 4 -21.30 31.05 -18.58
N LYS A 5 -22.34 31.60 -19.20
CA LYS A 5 -23.53 30.85 -19.61
C LYS A 5 -23.18 29.97 -20.82
N ASN A 6 -23.56 28.71 -20.79
CA ASN A 6 -23.49 27.81 -21.95
C ASN A 6 -24.80 27.98 -22.74
N THR A 7 -24.70 28.58 -23.90
CA THR A 7 -25.80 28.71 -24.86
C THR A 7 -25.48 27.97 -26.16
N ALA A 8 -26.47 27.28 -26.74
CA ALA A 8 -26.39 26.73 -28.08
C ALA A 8 -27.34 27.49 -28.99
N THR A 9 -26.92 27.78 -30.23
CA THR A 9 -27.72 28.49 -31.23
C THR A 9 -28.46 27.47 -32.08
N ASN A 10 -29.77 27.61 -32.16
CA ASN A 10 -30.60 26.78 -33.06
C ASN A 10 -30.50 27.26 -34.53
N LYS A 11 -31.12 26.53 -35.48
CA LYS A 11 -31.07 26.82 -36.93
C LYS A 11 -31.71 28.16 -37.32
N ASP A 12 -32.44 28.78 -36.43
CA ASP A 12 -33.17 30.05 -36.67
C ASP A 12 -32.48 31.23 -35.95
N GLY A 13 -31.30 31.00 -35.28
CA GLY A 13 -30.48 32.06 -34.71
C GLY A 13 -30.89 32.52 -33.31
N GLU A 14 -31.76 31.81 -32.62
CA GLU A 14 -32.17 32.08 -31.24
C GLU A 14 -31.31 31.31 -30.25
N GLU A 15 -30.89 31.98 -29.18
CA GLU A 15 -30.15 31.36 -28.08
C GLU A 15 -31.11 30.62 -27.14
N GLU A 16 -31.05 29.30 -27.11
CA GLU A 16 -31.74 28.46 -26.13
C GLU A 16 -30.81 28.16 -24.95
N GLU A 17 -31.27 28.48 -23.74
CA GLU A 17 -30.60 28.03 -22.50
C GLU A 17 -30.75 26.49 -22.41
N ILE A 18 -29.63 25.79 -22.48
CA ILE A 18 -29.61 24.35 -22.20
C ILE A 18 -29.86 24.17 -20.71
N PRO A 19 -30.96 23.50 -20.29
CA PRO A 19 -31.12 23.20 -18.86
C PRO A 19 -29.94 22.37 -18.42
N MET A 20 -29.23 22.86 -17.40
CA MET A 20 -28.28 22.03 -16.67
C MET A 20 -29.05 20.82 -16.18
N ALA A 21 -28.73 19.64 -16.70
CA ALA A 21 -29.17 18.41 -16.10
C ALA A 21 -28.70 18.50 -14.62
N GLU A 22 -29.64 18.47 -13.70
CA GLU A 22 -29.38 18.24 -12.29
C GLU A 22 -28.55 16.96 -12.26
N ILE A 23 -27.29 17.09 -11.80
CA ILE A 23 -26.47 15.94 -11.44
C ILE A 23 -27.22 15.41 -10.22
N GLU A 24 -28.08 14.39 -10.42
CA GLU A 24 -28.53 13.54 -9.33
C GLU A 24 -27.23 13.11 -8.63
N GLU A 25 -27.02 13.57 -7.40
CA GLU A 25 -26.03 12.98 -6.50
C GLU A 25 -26.45 11.52 -6.40
N ASP A 26 -25.74 10.62 -7.10
CA ASP A 26 -25.88 9.18 -6.91
C ASP A 26 -25.66 8.93 -5.42
N GLU A 27 -26.70 8.61 -4.67
CA GLU A 27 -26.60 8.16 -3.30
C GLU A 27 -25.64 6.98 -3.32
N GLU A 28 -24.49 7.12 -2.65
CA GLU A 28 -23.49 6.05 -2.57
C GLU A 28 -24.16 4.84 -1.96
N ALA A 29 -24.21 3.75 -2.72
CA ALA A 29 -24.82 2.49 -2.27
C ALA A 29 -24.10 1.99 -1.01
N THR A 30 -24.87 1.59 -0.03
CA THR A 30 -24.41 1.15 1.30
C THR A 30 -24.47 -0.37 1.44
N ILE A 31 -23.98 -0.92 2.55
CA ILE A 31 -24.04 -2.37 2.81
C ILE A 31 -25.47 -2.87 3.01
N GLU A 32 -26.40 -2.00 3.39
CA GLU A 32 -27.82 -2.29 3.54
C GLU A 32 -28.53 -2.55 2.20
N ASP A 33 -27.96 -2.03 1.10
CA ASP A 33 -28.46 -2.23 -0.26
C ASP A 33 -28.04 -3.58 -0.85
N LEU A 34 -27.24 -4.36 -0.12
CA LEU A 34 -26.75 -5.65 -0.58
C LEU A 34 -27.84 -6.73 -0.58
N PRO A 35 -27.92 -7.53 -1.62
CA PRO A 35 -28.91 -8.60 -1.71
C PRO A 35 -28.68 -9.67 -0.63
N GLY A 36 -29.67 -9.84 0.26
CA GLY A 36 -29.64 -10.79 1.36
C GLY A 36 -29.05 -10.23 2.65
N VAL A 37 -28.78 -8.93 2.70
CA VAL A 37 -28.42 -8.22 3.93
C VAL A 37 -29.69 -7.59 4.51
N GLY A 38 -30.17 -8.16 5.62
CA GLY A 38 -31.15 -7.55 6.48
C GLY A 38 -30.50 -6.89 7.69
N PRO A 39 -31.25 -6.20 8.57
CA PRO A 39 -30.68 -5.45 9.70
C PRO A 39 -29.69 -6.26 10.55
N ALA A 40 -30.06 -7.50 10.90
CA ALA A 40 -29.21 -8.38 11.72
C ALA A 40 -27.90 -8.80 10.97
N THR A 41 -27.96 -8.93 9.64
CA THR A 41 -26.78 -9.26 8.84
C THR A 41 -25.89 -8.02 8.65
N ALA A 42 -26.50 -6.84 8.48
CA ALA A 42 -25.78 -5.58 8.42
C ALA A 42 -25.03 -5.30 9.72
N GLU A 43 -25.65 -5.56 10.87
CA GLU A 43 -25.03 -5.42 12.19
C GLU A 43 -23.82 -6.35 12.32
N LYS A 44 -23.95 -7.64 11.98
CA LYS A 44 -22.83 -8.59 11.98
C LYS A 44 -21.69 -8.18 11.06
N LEU A 45 -22.00 -7.66 9.86
CA LEU A 45 -20.99 -7.14 8.95
C LEU A 45 -20.26 -5.94 9.55
N LYS A 46 -20.99 -4.98 10.16
CA LYS A 46 -20.41 -3.81 10.83
C LYS A 46 -19.56 -4.21 12.04
N GLU A 47 -20.04 -5.11 12.88
CA GLU A 47 -19.27 -5.65 14.00
C GLU A 47 -17.98 -6.35 13.54
N ALA A 48 -18.04 -7.07 12.42
CA ALA A 48 -16.87 -7.67 11.80
C ALA A 48 -15.98 -6.66 11.03
N GLY A 49 -16.42 -5.38 10.90
CA GLY A 49 -15.68 -4.28 10.28
C GLY A 49 -15.81 -4.16 8.79
N PHE A 50 -16.92 -4.62 8.29
CA PHE A 50 -17.26 -4.48 6.88
C PHE A 50 -18.32 -3.38 6.71
N ASP A 51 -17.89 -2.13 6.76
CA ASP A 51 -18.75 -0.95 6.59
C ASP A 51 -18.80 -0.48 5.13
N ASP A 52 -17.83 -0.93 4.31
CA ASP A 52 -17.65 -0.54 2.94
C ASP A 52 -17.85 -1.71 1.96
N LEU A 53 -18.51 -1.43 0.84
CA LEU A 53 -18.75 -2.39 -0.24
C LEU A 53 -17.46 -2.95 -0.84
N LEU A 54 -16.39 -2.14 -0.92
CA LEU A 54 -15.10 -2.56 -1.44
C LEU A 54 -14.44 -3.59 -0.52
N ALA A 55 -14.48 -3.35 0.80
CA ALA A 55 -13.96 -4.29 1.80
C ALA A 55 -14.61 -5.67 1.68
N ILE A 56 -15.94 -5.71 1.49
CA ILE A 56 -16.70 -6.95 1.28
C ILE A 56 -16.37 -7.58 -0.09
N ALA A 57 -16.31 -6.79 -1.13
CA ALA A 57 -16.14 -7.27 -2.50
C ALA A 57 -14.81 -7.98 -2.75
N VAL A 58 -13.76 -7.64 -2.00
CA VAL A 58 -12.42 -8.24 -2.15
C VAL A 58 -12.21 -9.49 -1.30
N MET A 59 -13.17 -9.82 -0.41
CA MET A 59 -13.11 -11.01 0.44
C MET A 59 -13.38 -12.31 -0.31
N SER A 60 -12.89 -13.42 0.21
CA SER A 60 -13.38 -14.75 -0.18
C SER A 60 -14.64 -15.12 0.60
N PRO A 61 -15.53 -15.98 0.06
CA PRO A 61 -16.73 -16.42 0.77
C PRO A 61 -16.46 -17.06 2.14
N THR A 62 -15.40 -17.83 2.24
CA THR A 62 -14.99 -18.50 3.47
C THR A 62 -14.47 -17.49 4.50
N GLU A 63 -13.62 -16.55 4.10
CA GLU A 63 -13.11 -15.50 5.00
C GLU A 63 -14.24 -14.61 5.54
N LEU A 64 -15.19 -14.19 4.68
CA LEU A 64 -16.34 -13.39 5.12
C LEU A 64 -17.27 -14.19 6.04
N ALA A 65 -17.46 -15.49 5.75
CA ALA A 65 -18.27 -16.38 6.58
C ALA A 65 -17.71 -16.52 8.00
N GLU A 66 -16.39 -16.71 8.11
CA GLU A 66 -15.70 -16.84 9.39
C GLU A 66 -15.69 -15.53 10.19
N GLN A 67 -15.42 -14.39 9.54
CA GLN A 67 -15.27 -13.10 10.23
C GLN A 67 -16.60 -12.48 10.65
N ALA A 68 -17.65 -12.61 9.83
CA ALA A 68 -18.99 -12.05 10.12
C ALA A 68 -19.97 -13.08 10.69
N GLU A 69 -19.50 -14.29 11.02
CA GLU A 69 -20.34 -15.40 11.52
C GLU A 69 -21.56 -15.66 10.64
N LEU A 70 -21.35 -15.76 9.34
CA LEU A 70 -22.36 -15.99 8.32
C LEU A 70 -22.20 -17.37 7.67
N GLY A 71 -23.24 -17.85 7.02
CA GLY A 71 -23.13 -19.05 6.17
C GLY A 71 -22.38 -18.74 4.87
N GLU A 72 -21.53 -19.66 4.40
CA GLU A 72 -20.68 -19.45 3.20
C GLU A 72 -21.50 -19.13 1.93
N ALA A 73 -22.69 -19.74 1.78
CA ALA A 73 -23.60 -19.44 0.67
C ALA A 73 -24.16 -18.01 0.74
N VAL A 74 -24.42 -17.51 1.95
CA VAL A 74 -24.87 -16.11 2.20
C VAL A 74 -23.73 -15.15 1.91
N SER A 75 -22.54 -15.43 2.44
CA SER A 75 -21.34 -14.65 2.21
C SER A 75 -21.02 -14.53 0.72
N SER A 76 -21.16 -15.62 -0.05
CA SER A 76 -20.98 -15.60 -1.51
C SER A 76 -21.97 -14.66 -2.21
N LYS A 77 -23.23 -14.64 -1.81
CA LYS A 77 -24.25 -13.72 -2.38
C LYS A 77 -23.96 -12.27 -2.04
N ILE A 78 -23.59 -12.01 -0.79
CA ILE A 78 -23.23 -10.68 -0.30
C ILE A 78 -22.02 -10.14 -1.08
N ILE A 79 -20.97 -10.95 -1.24
CA ILE A 79 -19.77 -10.58 -2.03
C ILE A 79 -20.13 -10.29 -3.49
N GLN A 80 -20.99 -11.10 -4.10
CA GLN A 80 -21.43 -10.85 -5.48
C GLN A 80 -22.24 -9.55 -5.59
N GLY A 81 -23.10 -9.27 -4.61
CA GLY A 81 -23.82 -8.02 -4.52
C GLY A 81 -22.89 -6.83 -4.38
N ALA A 82 -21.94 -6.90 -3.45
CA ALA A 82 -20.94 -5.86 -3.22
C ALA A 82 -20.09 -5.59 -4.47
N LYS A 83 -19.64 -6.63 -5.17
CA LYS A 83 -18.93 -6.48 -6.45
C LYS A 83 -19.75 -5.76 -7.50
N LYS A 84 -21.06 -6.03 -7.55
CA LYS A 84 -21.96 -5.41 -8.52
C LYS A 84 -22.24 -3.95 -8.18
N LEU A 85 -22.55 -3.63 -6.93
CA LEU A 85 -22.84 -2.27 -6.47
C LEU A 85 -21.60 -1.38 -6.49
N ALA A 86 -20.47 -1.89 -6.02
CA ALA A 86 -19.18 -1.18 -6.08
C ALA A 86 -18.54 -1.18 -7.49
N ASN A 87 -19.23 -1.73 -8.50
CA ASN A 87 -18.69 -1.84 -9.88
C ASN A 87 -17.33 -2.56 -9.96
N ILE A 88 -17.12 -3.57 -9.09
CA ILE A 88 -15.88 -4.33 -8.99
C ILE A 88 -16.04 -5.67 -9.71
N GLY A 89 -15.03 -6.02 -10.50
CA GLY A 89 -14.97 -7.32 -11.20
C GLY A 89 -15.62 -7.33 -12.59
N GLY A 90 -16.18 -6.19 -13.06
CA GLY A 90 -16.59 -6.00 -14.44
C GLY A 90 -15.46 -5.47 -15.32
N PHE A 91 -15.60 -5.59 -16.65
CA PHE A 91 -14.71 -4.91 -17.59
C PHE A 91 -14.92 -3.40 -17.53
N LEU A 92 -13.84 -2.67 -17.31
CA LEU A 92 -13.80 -1.21 -17.41
C LEU A 92 -13.10 -0.83 -18.71
N SER A 93 -13.52 0.29 -19.32
CA SER A 93 -12.72 0.89 -20.39
C SER A 93 -11.39 1.41 -19.81
N GLY A 94 -10.34 1.47 -20.64
CA GLY A 94 -9.05 2.04 -20.21
C GLY A 94 -9.18 3.49 -19.73
N SER A 95 -10.11 4.28 -20.27
CA SER A 95 -10.41 5.65 -19.79
C SER A 95 -10.96 5.65 -18.37
N LYS A 96 -11.94 4.81 -18.04
CA LYS A 96 -12.47 4.68 -16.69
C LYS A 96 -11.39 4.19 -15.68
N LEU A 97 -10.51 3.29 -16.14
CA LEU A 97 -9.39 2.87 -15.31
C LEU A 97 -8.41 4.01 -15.06
N LEU A 98 -8.13 4.84 -16.08
CA LEU A 98 -7.29 6.03 -15.92
C LEU A 98 -7.90 7.02 -14.92
N ASP A 99 -9.23 7.23 -14.95
CA ASP A 99 -9.91 8.09 -13.98
C ASP A 99 -9.80 7.54 -12.54
N ARG A 100 -9.97 6.24 -12.35
CA ARG A 100 -9.73 5.61 -11.03
C ARG A 100 -8.28 5.79 -10.55
N ARG A 101 -7.31 5.72 -11.45
CA ARG A 101 -5.90 5.96 -11.08
C ARG A 101 -5.58 7.39 -10.65
N LYS A 102 -6.45 8.36 -10.89
CA LYS A 102 -6.31 9.73 -10.36
C LYS A 102 -6.41 9.77 -8.82
N GLN A 103 -7.00 8.74 -8.19
CA GLN A 103 -7.05 8.61 -6.73
C GLN A 103 -5.73 8.12 -6.12
N VAL A 104 -4.82 7.57 -6.94
CA VAL A 104 -3.49 7.13 -6.49
C VAL A 104 -2.67 8.36 -6.08
N GLN A 105 -2.22 8.36 -4.84
CA GLN A 105 -1.40 9.42 -4.26
C GLN A 105 0.08 9.04 -4.34
N LYS A 106 0.94 10.04 -4.22
CA LYS A 106 2.39 9.89 -4.25
C LYS A 106 3.00 10.35 -2.94
N LEU A 107 3.73 9.46 -2.27
CA LEU A 107 4.46 9.75 -1.05
C LEU A 107 5.92 10.09 -1.39
N THR A 108 6.38 11.28 -0.99
CA THR A 108 7.78 11.69 -1.21
C THR A 108 8.75 10.85 -0.36
N SER A 109 9.88 10.51 -0.95
CA SER A 109 11.01 9.89 -0.23
C SER A 109 11.84 10.91 0.57
N GLY A 110 11.70 12.19 0.27
CA GLY A 110 12.58 13.26 0.76
C GLY A 110 13.83 13.49 -0.10
N SER A 111 14.00 12.75 -1.19
CA SER A 111 15.01 12.94 -2.23
C SER A 111 14.30 13.16 -3.56
N SER A 112 14.57 14.29 -4.22
CA SER A 112 13.98 14.61 -5.52
C SER A 112 14.43 13.63 -6.60
N ALA A 113 15.69 13.16 -6.55
CA ALA A 113 16.20 12.18 -7.49
C ALA A 113 15.49 10.82 -7.38
N LEU A 114 15.18 10.36 -6.15
CA LEU A 114 14.44 9.12 -5.95
C LEU A 114 12.96 9.27 -6.32
N ASP A 115 12.36 10.41 -6.00
CA ASP A 115 10.97 10.70 -6.36
C ASP A 115 10.81 10.78 -7.89
N GLU A 116 11.73 11.42 -8.62
CA GLU A 116 11.74 11.45 -10.08
C GLU A 116 11.86 10.04 -10.67
N LEU A 117 12.76 9.19 -10.15
CA LEU A 117 12.92 7.80 -10.55
C LEU A 117 11.60 7.00 -10.39
N LEU A 118 10.79 7.33 -9.37
CA LEU A 118 9.49 6.71 -9.09
C LEU A 118 8.31 7.46 -9.73
N GLY A 119 8.58 8.40 -10.64
CA GLY A 119 7.53 9.17 -11.32
C GLY A 119 6.74 10.09 -10.39
N GLY A 120 7.38 10.65 -9.37
CA GLY A 120 6.84 11.60 -8.42
C GLY A 120 6.75 11.09 -6.97
N GLY A 121 7.26 9.90 -6.67
CA GLY A 121 7.27 9.30 -5.34
C GLY A 121 6.65 7.90 -5.28
N PHE A 122 6.54 7.35 -4.09
CA PHE A 122 5.97 6.03 -3.84
C PHE A 122 4.46 6.05 -4.02
N GLU A 123 3.92 5.17 -4.87
CA GLU A 123 2.47 5.12 -5.15
C GLU A 123 1.68 4.42 -4.03
N THR A 124 0.53 5.00 -3.64
CA THR A 124 -0.51 4.27 -2.92
C THR A 124 -1.13 3.18 -3.81
N GLN A 125 -1.97 2.31 -3.26
CA GLN A 125 -2.56 1.14 -3.92
C GLN A 125 -1.49 0.20 -4.48
N SER A 126 -0.29 0.19 -3.89
CA SER A 126 0.84 -0.62 -4.36
C SER A 126 1.59 -1.30 -3.22
N ILE A 127 2.33 -2.35 -3.56
CA ILE A 127 3.40 -2.91 -2.73
C ILE A 127 4.73 -2.52 -3.37
N CYS A 128 5.56 -1.81 -2.61
CA CYS A 128 6.93 -1.49 -3.02
C CYS A 128 7.92 -2.37 -2.26
N GLU A 129 8.70 -3.17 -2.97
CA GLU A 129 9.82 -3.92 -2.41
C GLU A 129 11.11 -3.10 -2.49
N VAL A 130 11.74 -2.87 -1.32
CA VAL A 130 13.07 -2.29 -1.23
C VAL A 130 14.03 -3.38 -0.74
N PHE A 131 14.95 -3.82 -1.58
CA PHE A 131 15.86 -4.90 -1.25
C PHE A 131 17.33 -4.52 -1.44
N GLY A 132 18.23 -5.21 -0.74
CA GLY A 132 19.65 -4.94 -0.79
C GLY A 132 20.41 -5.56 0.37
N GLU A 133 21.72 -5.41 0.36
CA GLU A 133 22.62 -5.93 1.41
C GLU A 133 22.33 -5.29 2.77
N PHE A 134 22.88 -5.92 3.82
CA PHE A 134 22.86 -5.34 5.16
C PHE A 134 23.51 -3.94 5.18
N GLY A 135 22.82 -2.98 5.82
CA GLY A 135 23.28 -1.60 5.93
C GLY A 135 23.19 -0.81 4.61
N SER A 136 22.44 -1.26 3.60
CA SER A 136 22.20 -0.50 2.37
C SER A 136 21.24 0.68 2.54
N GLY A 137 20.49 0.77 3.65
CA GLY A 137 19.59 1.88 3.96
C GLY A 137 18.10 1.55 3.85
N LYS A 138 17.70 0.29 3.70
CA LYS A 138 16.29 -0.13 3.60
C LYS A 138 15.42 0.37 4.74
N THR A 139 15.83 0.09 5.98
CA THR A 139 15.17 0.57 7.20
C THR A 139 15.13 2.10 7.26
N GLN A 140 16.16 2.80 6.78
CA GLN A 140 16.18 4.27 6.74
C GLN A 140 15.16 4.85 5.77
N ILE A 141 14.92 4.18 4.63
CA ILE A 141 13.81 4.52 3.74
C ILE A 141 12.48 4.29 4.47
N GLY A 142 12.30 3.15 5.15
CA GLY A 142 11.10 2.88 5.94
C GLY A 142 10.83 3.98 6.98
N HIS A 143 11.82 4.36 7.77
CA HIS A 143 11.69 5.43 8.76
C HIS A 143 11.35 6.78 8.11
N GLN A 144 12.00 7.13 6.98
CA GLN A 144 11.71 8.38 6.28
C GLN A 144 10.27 8.41 5.74
N LEU A 145 9.82 7.32 5.12
CA LEU A 145 8.44 7.24 4.61
C LEU A 145 7.42 7.27 5.76
N ALA A 146 7.73 6.66 6.92
CA ALA A 146 6.87 6.74 8.09
C ALA A 146 6.64 8.19 8.53
N VAL A 147 7.70 9.00 8.63
CA VAL A 147 7.57 10.42 8.96
C VAL A 147 6.85 11.20 7.86
N ASN A 148 7.23 10.97 6.58
CA ASN A 148 6.66 11.71 5.46
C ASN A 148 5.15 11.44 5.26
N THR A 149 4.67 10.23 5.61
CA THR A 149 3.25 9.87 5.52
C THR A 149 2.35 10.80 6.33
N LEU A 150 2.84 11.28 7.47
CA LEU A 150 2.09 12.16 8.38
C LEU A 150 1.98 13.60 7.89
N MET A 151 2.80 13.99 6.91
CA MET A 151 2.75 15.32 6.32
C MET A 151 1.48 15.54 5.50
N PRO A 152 1.05 16.80 5.31
CA PRO A 152 -0.03 17.17 4.40
C PRO A 152 0.22 16.68 2.96
N LEU A 153 -0.86 16.48 2.20
CA LEU A 153 -0.79 16.06 0.80
C LEU A 153 -0.01 17.07 -0.07
N GLU A 154 -0.17 18.35 0.20
CA GLU A 154 0.48 19.44 -0.53
C GLU A 154 2.00 19.44 -0.35
N GLU A 155 2.49 18.81 0.72
CA GLU A 155 3.92 18.66 1.03
C GLU A 155 4.47 17.30 0.59
N GLY A 156 3.67 16.51 -0.15
CA GLY A 156 4.04 15.18 -0.61
C GLY A 156 3.88 14.09 0.45
N GLY A 157 3.11 14.36 1.51
CA GLY A 157 2.66 13.37 2.49
C GLY A 157 1.40 12.63 2.04
N LEU A 158 0.78 11.89 2.96
CA LEU A 158 -0.50 11.22 2.75
C LEU A 158 -1.54 11.61 3.82
N ALA A 159 -1.18 12.46 4.76
CA ALA A 159 -1.99 12.97 5.87
C ALA A 159 -2.64 11.88 6.76
N GLY A 160 -2.10 10.64 6.76
CA GLY A 160 -2.66 9.50 7.47
C GLY A 160 -1.64 8.86 8.42
N GLU A 161 -1.97 7.68 8.94
CA GLU A 161 -1.20 7.00 9.97
C GLU A 161 -0.41 5.80 9.42
N VAL A 162 0.56 5.35 10.21
CA VAL A 162 1.54 4.34 9.81
C VAL A 162 1.46 3.12 10.71
N PHE A 163 1.46 1.92 10.12
CA PHE A 163 1.70 0.67 10.81
C PHE A 163 3.08 0.12 10.44
N TYR A 164 3.88 -0.20 11.45
CA TYR A 164 5.24 -0.71 11.28
C TYR A 164 5.37 -2.09 11.92
N ILE A 165 5.50 -3.12 11.11
CA ILE A 165 5.79 -4.49 11.54
C ILE A 165 7.32 -4.68 11.53
N ASP A 166 7.92 -4.72 12.71
CA ASP A 166 9.36 -4.91 12.90
C ASP A 166 9.66 -6.40 13.17
N THR A 167 10.41 -7.03 12.28
CA THR A 167 10.81 -8.45 12.42
C THR A 167 12.25 -8.64 12.86
N GLU A 168 13.04 -7.57 12.86
CA GLU A 168 14.49 -7.61 13.11
C GLU A 168 14.91 -6.79 14.34
N ASP A 169 13.96 -6.19 15.08
CA ASP A 169 14.22 -5.31 16.21
C ASP A 169 15.08 -4.08 15.84
N THR A 170 14.72 -3.46 14.71
CA THR A 170 15.51 -2.38 14.11
C THR A 170 14.82 -1.03 14.12
N PHE A 171 13.55 -0.96 14.52
CA PHE A 171 12.85 0.31 14.71
C PHE A 171 13.53 1.15 15.80
N ARG A 172 13.74 2.42 15.50
CA ARG A 172 14.39 3.36 16.43
C ARG A 172 13.56 4.63 16.53
N PRO A 173 12.80 4.81 17.64
CA PRO A 173 12.01 6.01 17.88
C PRO A 173 12.85 7.29 17.83
N GLU A 174 14.09 7.23 18.32
CA GLU A 174 15.02 8.38 18.31
C GLU A 174 15.36 8.81 16.88
N ARG A 175 15.37 7.86 15.94
CA ARG A 175 15.62 8.17 14.54
C ARG A 175 14.40 8.80 13.87
N ILE A 176 13.22 8.35 14.24
CA ILE A 176 11.94 8.98 13.80
C ILE A 176 11.89 10.43 14.33
N ALA A 177 12.14 10.63 15.62
CA ALA A 177 12.16 11.95 16.23
C ALA A 177 13.13 12.91 15.53
N GLN A 178 14.35 12.47 15.26
CA GLN A 178 15.37 13.25 14.55
C GLN A 178 14.91 13.66 13.13
N MET A 179 14.25 12.75 12.41
CA MET A 179 13.72 13.05 11.07
C MET A 179 12.50 13.99 11.11
N ALA A 180 11.66 13.88 12.15
CA ALA A 180 10.52 14.75 12.39
C ALA A 180 10.97 16.17 12.69
N GLU A 181 11.90 16.35 13.63
CA GLU A 181 12.51 17.65 13.97
C GLU A 181 13.11 18.35 12.74
N ALA A 182 13.82 17.60 11.91
CA ALA A 182 14.42 18.11 10.67
C ALA A 182 13.39 18.62 9.65
N LYS A 183 12.11 18.25 9.82
CA LYS A 183 10.96 18.71 9.03
C LYS A 183 10.11 19.75 9.76
N GLY A 184 10.48 20.15 10.98
CA GLY A 184 9.71 21.07 11.80
C GLY A 184 8.42 20.46 12.37
N MET A 185 8.31 19.13 12.40
CA MET A 185 7.20 18.40 13.00
C MET A 185 7.49 18.13 14.48
N ASP A 186 6.45 18.07 15.30
CA ASP A 186 6.59 17.63 16.70
C ASP A 186 6.89 16.14 16.77
N PRO A 187 8.02 15.71 17.37
CA PRO A 187 8.40 14.31 17.42
C PRO A 187 7.42 13.42 18.22
N GLU A 188 6.81 13.96 19.28
CA GLU A 188 5.86 13.20 20.11
C GLU A 188 4.58 12.93 19.32
N GLU A 189 4.02 13.94 18.65
CA GLU A 189 2.85 13.79 17.78
C GLU A 189 3.12 12.80 16.61
N VAL A 190 4.32 12.87 16.03
CA VAL A 190 4.73 11.95 14.97
C VAL A 190 4.80 10.50 15.50
N LEU A 191 5.41 10.30 16.66
CA LEU A 191 5.56 8.96 17.25
C LEU A 191 4.21 8.35 17.67
N GLU A 192 3.26 9.13 18.15
CA GLU A 192 1.92 8.66 18.53
C GLU A 192 1.13 8.12 17.33
N ARG A 193 1.42 8.62 16.11
CA ARG A 193 0.74 8.23 14.88
C ARG A 193 1.47 7.13 14.09
N ILE A 194 2.55 6.57 14.65
CA ILE A 194 3.28 5.43 14.09
C ILE A 194 3.09 4.23 15.01
N HIS A 195 2.20 3.31 14.62
CA HIS A 195 1.87 2.11 15.39
C HIS A 195 2.90 1.02 15.10
N VAL A 196 3.73 0.70 16.07
CA VAL A 196 4.84 -0.26 15.92
C VAL A 196 4.52 -1.57 16.63
N ALA A 197 4.67 -2.67 15.92
CA ALA A 197 4.57 -4.00 16.52
C ALA A 197 5.78 -4.87 16.14
N ARG A 198 6.40 -5.50 17.14
CA ARG A 198 7.45 -6.48 16.91
C ARG A 198 6.85 -7.84 16.60
N ALA A 199 7.18 -8.39 15.44
CA ALA A 199 6.85 -9.77 15.09
C ALA A 199 7.93 -10.74 15.61
N TYR A 200 7.51 -11.81 16.28
CA TYR A 200 8.45 -12.80 16.86
C TYR A 200 8.62 -14.04 15.98
N ASN A 201 7.69 -14.28 15.06
CA ASN A 201 7.73 -15.39 14.11
C ASN A 201 6.80 -15.10 12.93
N SER A 202 6.82 -15.96 11.90
CA SER A 202 6.03 -15.78 10.70
C SER A 202 4.51 -15.82 10.93
N ALA A 203 4.05 -16.63 11.87
CA ALA A 203 2.63 -16.70 12.22
C ALA A 203 2.18 -15.40 12.92
N HIS A 204 2.99 -14.87 13.84
CA HIS A 204 2.72 -13.59 14.49
C HIS A 204 2.77 -12.42 13.48
N GLN A 205 3.74 -12.43 12.55
CA GLN A 205 3.80 -11.44 11.46
C GLN A 205 2.51 -11.40 10.63
N MET A 206 1.93 -12.57 10.32
CA MET A 206 0.65 -12.65 9.62
C MET A 206 -0.52 -12.17 10.48
N LEU A 207 -0.55 -12.55 11.76
CA LEU A 207 -1.58 -12.10 12.71
C LEU A 207 -1.61 -10.58 12.88
N LEU A 208 -0.46 -9.91 12.83
CA LEU A 208 -0.39 -8.44 12.90
C LEU A 208 -1.08 -7.77 11.70
N VAL A 209 -1.18 -8.42 10.55
CA VAL A 209 -1.98 -7.90 9.42
C VAL A 209 -3.47 -7.94 9.72
N ASP A 210 -3.95 -8.99 10.41
CA ASP A 210 -5.35 -9.05 10.85
C ASP A 210 -5.63 -7.98 11.92
N GLU A 211 -4.66 -7.69 12.78
CA GLU A 211 -4.75 -6.59 13.74
C GLU A 211 -4.82 -5.22 13.05
N ILE A 212 -4.02 -5.00 11.99
CA ILE A 212 -4.13 -3.78 11.16
C ILE A 212 -5.54 -3.66 10.57
N LYS A 213 -6.11 -4.73 9.99
CA LYS A 213 -7.49 -4.73 9.48
C LYS A 213 -8.51 -4.32 10.55
N ARG A 214 -8.30 -4.77 11.80
CA ARG A 214 -9.17 -4.42 12.93
C ARG A 214 -9.04 -2.95 13.32
N MET A 215 -7.81 -2.44 13.43
CA MET A 215 -7.52 -1.06 13.84
C MET A 215 -7.87 -0.05 12.74
N SER A 216 -7.77 -0.41 11.47
CA SER A 216 -8.08 0.46 10.33
C SER A 216 -9.56 0.87 10.21
N LYS A 217 -10.45 0.31 11.06
CA LYS A 217 -11.82 0.78 11.20
C LYS A 217 -11.92 2.18 11.82
N SER A 218 -10.97 2.55 12.67
CA SER A 218 -10.93 3.83 13.39
C SER A 218 -9.69 4.67 13.09
N ILE A 219 -8.73 4.10 12.36
CA ILE A 219 -7.45 4.72 12.04
C ILE A 219 -7.33 4.83 10.52
N ASP A 220 -7.06 6.03 10.01
CA ASP A 220 -6.82 6.25 8.56
C ASP A 220 -5.42 5.78 8.16
N VAL A 221 -5.32 4.50 7.81
CA VAL A 221 -4.07 3.83 7.42
C VAL A 221 -3.64 4.28 6.03
N LYS A 222 -2.44 4.86 5.92
CA LYS A 222 -1.86 5.28 4.63
C LYS A 222 -0.55 4.58 4.30
N LEU A 223 0.17 4.06 5.30
CA LEU A 223 1.41 3.33 5.09
C LEU A 223 1.50 2.11 6.02
N ILE A 224 1.82 0.97 5.43
CA ILE A 224 2.17 -0.24 6.17
C ILE A 224 3.60 -0.62 5.80
N ILE A 225 4.46 -0.77 6.80
CA ILE A 225 5.86 -1.16 6.63
C ILE A 225 6.07 -2.55 7.23
N VAL A 226 6.72 -3.44 6.48
CA VAL A 226 7.16 -4.75 6.96
C VAL A 226 8.67 -4.85 6.80
N ASP A 227 9.38 -4.68 7.89
CA ASP A 227 10.85 -4.67 7.91
C ASP A 227 11.41 -5.79 8.81
N SER A 228 11.82 -6.93 8.24
CA SER A 228 11.80 -7.32 6.83
C SER A 228 10.73 -8.39 6.55
N LEU A 229 10.25 -8.42 5.31
CA LEU A 229 9.20 -9.34 4.88
C LEU A 229 9.55 -10.82 5.08
N THR A 230 10.79 -11.22 4.76
CA THR A 230 11.15 -12.64 4.60
C THR A 230 11.96 -13.23 5.74
N SER A 231 12.36 -12.44 6.75
CA SER A 231 13.25 -12.84 7.85
C SER A 231 12.73 -14.09 8.56
N HIS A 232 11.55 -14.03 9.14
CA HIS A 232 10.95 -15.17 9.87
C HIS A 232 10.61 -16.34 8.96
N PHE A 233 10.04 -16.09 7.79
CA PHE A 233 9.74 -17.17 6.83
C PHE A 233 10.99 -17.94 6.41
N ARG A 234 12.14 -17.29 6.33
CA ARG A 234 13.41 -17.95 6.02
C ARG A 234 13.96 -18.75 7.20
N ALA A 235 13.85 -18.21 8.41
CA ALA A 235 14.35 -18.85 9.62
C ALA A 235 13.56 -20.11 9.99
N GLU A 236 12.25 -20.11 9.79
CA GLU A 236 11.36 -21.20 10.21
C GLU A 236 11.22 -22.31 9.14
N TYR A 237 11.20 -21.94 7.86
CA TYR A 237 10.98 -22.89 6.76
C TYR A 237 12.30 -23.24 6.09
N VAL A 238 13.10 -24.08 6.77
CA VAL A 238 14.43 -24.48 6.32
C VAL A 238 14.38 -25.79 5.53
N GLY A 239 15.22 -25.89 4.51
CA GLY A 239 15.36 -27.09 3.69
C GLY A 239 14.42 -27.13 2.47
N ARG A 240 14.78 -28.01 1.50
CA ARG A 240 14.08 -28.09 0.21
C ARG A 240 12.62 -28.49 0.33
N GLY A 241 12.28 -29.39 1.26
CA GLY A 241 10.91 -29.85 1.50
C GLY A 241 9.98 -28.77 2.05
N MET A 242 10.50 -27.70 2.66
CA MET A 242 9.73 -26.61 3.25
C MET A 242 9.54 -25.42 2.30
N LEU A 243 10.06 -25.52 1.07
CA LEU A 243 9.96 -24.42 0.11
C LEU A 243 8.50 -24.11 -0.28
N ALA A 244 7.70 -25.12 -0.60
CA ALA A 244 6.32 -24.94 -1.02
C ALA A 244 5.42 -24.38 0.10
N PRO A 245 5.42 -24.90 1.35
CA PRO A 245 4.70 -24.29 2.48
C PRO A 245 5.11 -22.84 2.75
N ARG A 246 6.41 -22.55 2.70
CA ARG A 246 6.91 -21.18 2.86
C ARG A 246 6.34 -20.24 1.81
N GLN A 247 6.37 -20.64 0.54
CA GLN A 247 5.88 -19.86 -0.56
C GLN A 247 4.36 -19.63 -0.50
N GLN A 248 3.59 -20.64 -0.09
CA GLN A 248 2.13 -20.49 0.09
C GLN A 248 1.79 -19.48 1.17
N LYS A 249 2.43 -19.55 2.35
CA LYS A 249 2.21 -18.59 3.44
C LYS A 249 2.63 -17.18 3.06
N LEU A 250 3.78 -17.04 2.42
CA LEU A 250 4.28 -15.74 1.97
C LEU A 250 3.33 -15.11 0.91
N ASN A 251 2.82 -15.92 -0.01
CA ASN A 251 1.85 -15.47 -1.00
C ASN A 251 0.53 -15.02 -0.35
N ARG A 252 0.03 -15.78 0.64
CA ARG A 252 -1.14 -15.38 1.41
C ARG A 252 -0.91 -14.05 2.12
N HIS A 253 0.19 -13.91 2.82
CA HIS A 253 0.56 -12.68 3.54
C HIS A 253 0.63 -11.45 2.61
N LEU A 254 1.27 -11.59 1.44
CA LEU A 254 1.33 -10.53 0.43
C LEU A 254 -0.04 -10.19 -0.16
N LYS A 255 -0.91 -11.21 -0.36
CA LYS A 255 -2.28 -10.98 -0.81
C LYS A 255 -3.08 -10.16 0.21
N GLU A 256 -2.96 -10.48 1.49
CA GLU A 256 -3.64 -9.74 2.57
C GLU A 256 -3.13 -8.30 2.67
N LEU A 257 -1.83 -8.08 2.55
CA LEU A 257 -1.25 -6.74 2.48
C LEU A 257 -1.74 -5.96 1.26
N LYS A 258 -1.85 -6.62 0.08
CA LYS A 258 -2.37 -5.97 -1.13
C LYS A 258 -3.85 -5.57 -0.99
N GLN A 259 -4.66 -6.37 -0.31
CA GLN A 259 -6.05 -6.00 -0.02
C GLN A 259 -6.15 -4.71 0.80
N LEU A 260 -5.29 -4.55 1.81
CA LEU A 260 -5.23 -3.31 2.60
C LEU A 260 -4.85 -2.08 1.76
N THR A 261 -3.94 -2.24 0.77
CA THR A 261 -3.61 -1.11 -0.11
C THR A 261 -4.80 -0.66 -0.95
N ASP A 262 -5.62 -1.59 -1.40
CA ASP A 262 -6.77 -1.29 -2.26
C ASP A 262 -7.94 -0.69 -1.47
N VAL A 263 -8.20 -1.22 -0.26
CA VAL A 263 -9.29 -0.75 0.62
C VAL A 263 -9.03 0.64 1.18
N HIS A 264 -7.79 0.90 1.63
CA HIS A 264 -7.45 2.15 2.35
C HIS A 264 -6.73 3.18 1.49
N ASN A 265 -6.59 2.95 0.18
CA ASN A 265 -5.72 3.77 -0.68
C ASN A 265 -4.33 3.97 -0.03
N ALA A 266 -3.76 2.89 0.51
CA ALA A 266 -2.52 2.89 1.26
C ALA A 266 -1.34 2.40 0.43
N LEU A 267 -0.12 2.70 0.89
CA LEU A 267 1.13 2.13 0.41
C LEU A 267 1.57 1.00 1.35
N VAL A 268 2.03 -0.12 0.80
CA VAL A 268 2.80 -1.12 1.54
C VAL A 268 4.26 -1.07 1.12
N LEU A 269 5.14 -0.81 2.07
CA LEU A 269 6.59 -0.93 1.90
C LEU A 269 7.05 -2.25 2.53
N VAL A 270 7.70 -3.11 1.75
CA VAL A 270 8.36 -4.29 2.28
C VAL A 270 9.86 -4.17 2.08
N THR A 271 10.62 -4.38 3.13
CA THR A 271 12.07 -4.51 2.98
C THR A 271 12.46 -5.97 2.81
N ASN A 272 13.53 -6.23 2.08
CA ASN A 272 13.98 -7.58 1.83
C ASN A 272 15.52 -7.66 1.76
N GLN A 273 16.05 -8.79 2.14
CA GLN A 273 17.47 -9.08 2.05
C GLN A 273 17.80 -9.69 0.68
N VAL A 274 19.07 -9.73 0.37
CA VAL A 274 19.61 -10.37 -0.82
C VAL A 274 20.43 -11.61 -0.45
N MET A 275 20.53 -12.50 -1.41
CA MET A 275 21.46 -13.63 -1.36
C MET A 275 22.37 -13.59 -2.60
N SER A 276 23.64 -13.93 -2.41
CA SER A 276 24.51 -14.13 -3.56
C SER A 276 24.18 -15.44 -4.26
N ASN A 277 24.14 -15.42 -5.58
CA ASN A 277 24.05 -16.59 -6.41
C ASN A 277 25.43 -16.84 -7.05
N PRO A 278 26.29 -17.69 -6.45
CA PRO A 278 27.66 -17.90 -6.93
C PRO A 278 27.75 -18.54 -8.33
N GLY A 279 26.62 -19.03 -8.86
CA GLY A 279 26.55 -19.59 -10.23
C GLY A 279 26.36 -18.54 -11.33
N THR A 280 26.26 -17.25 -10.99
CA THR A 280 26.10 -16.19 -11.99
C THR A 280 27.49 -15.78 -12.50
N MET A 281 27.84 -16.20 -13.72
CA MET A 281 29.14 -15.87 -14.34
C MET A 281 29.20 -14.45 -14.92
N TRP A 282 28.04 -13.81 -15.16
CA TRP A 282 27.93 -12.48 -15.76
C TRP A 282 26.79 -11.69 -15.09
N GLY A 283 27.00 -10.41 -14.83
CA GLY A 283 26.01 -9.53 -14.19
C GLY A 283 26.09 -9.52 -12.65
N ASP A 284 25.10 -8.90 -12.01
CA ASP A 284 25.02 -8.83 -10.54
C ASP A 284 24.55 -10.21 -10.00
N PRO A 285 25.37 -10.91 -9.20
CA PRO A 285 24.99 -12.19 -8.61
C PRO A 285 23.94 -12.07 -7.51
N THR A 286 23.52 -10.88 -7.18
CA THR A 286 22.66 -10.56 -6.05
C THR A 286 21.18 -10.70 -6.41
N LYS A 287 20.45 -11.57 -5.72
CA LYS A 287 19.00 -11.75 -5.90
C LYS A 287 18.25 -11.50 -4.60
N ALA A 288 17.10 -10.87 -4.71
CA ALA A 288 16.18 -10.71 -3.59
C ALA A 288 15.71 -12.07 -3.08
N ILE A 289 15.58 -12.20 -1.76
CA ILE A 289 15.04 -13.40 -1.11
C ILE A 289 13.53 -13.46 -1.36
N GLY A 290 12.93 -14.66 -1.37
CA GLY A 290 11.49 -14.84 -1.62
C GLY A 290 11.16 -15.22 -3.06
N GLY A 291 12.11 -15.02 -3.98
CA GLY A 291 11.99 -15.45 -5.38
C GLY A 291 10.84 -14.77 -6.13
N HIS A 292 10.21 -15.53 -7.04
CA HIS A 292 9.17 -14.99 -7.91
C HIS A 292 7.91 -14.50 -7.16
N ILE A 293 7.57 -15.07 -5.98
CA ILE A 293 6.35 -14.68 -5.26
C ILE A 293 6.42 -13.22 -4.82
N VAL A 294 7.52 -12.80 -4.20
CA VAL A 294 7.68 -11.40 -3.80
C VAL A 294 7.79 -10.50 -5.03
N GLY A 295 8.57 -10.94 -6.04
CA GLY A 295 8.73 -10.18 -7.27
C GLY A 295 7.42 -9.91 -8.01
N HIS A 296 6.53 -10.90 -8.11
CA HIS A 296 5.23 -10.73 -8.79
C HIS A 296 4.18 -9.99 -7.95
N ALA A 297 4.26 -10.06 -6.62
CA ALA A 297 3.35 -9.34 -5.75
C ALA A 297 3.71 -7.85 -5.62
N SER A 298 4.98 -7.50 -5.81
CA SER A 298 5.45 -6.13 -5.71
C SER A 298 5.18 -5.36 -7.00
N THR A 299 4.56 -4.17 -6.86
CA THR A 299 4.30 -3.27 -8.00
C THR A 299 5.58 -2.55 -8.42
N PHE A 300 6.39 -2.14 -7.45
CA PHE A 300 7.69 -1.49 -7.66
C PHE A 300 8.77 -2.24 -6.91
N ARG A 301 9.94 -2.37 -7.54
CA ARG A 301 11.08 -3.06 -6.95
C ARG A 301 12.33 -2.21 -7.03
N LEU A 302 12.83 -1.79 -5.86
CA LEU A 302 14.02 -0.96 -5.72
C LEU A 302 15.17 -1.77 -5.13
N TYR A 303 16.27 -1.85 -5.85
CA TYR A 303 17.53 -2.41 -5.37
C TYR A 303 18.41 -1.31 -4.78
N LEU A 304 18.75 -1.43 -3.50
CA LEU A 304 19.64 -0.51 -2.81
C LEU A 304 21.04 -1.09 -2.65
N ARG A 305 22.05 -0.35 -3.07
CA ARG A 305 23.45 -0.67 -2.87
C ARG A 305 24.23 0.50 -2.27
N LYS A 306 25.24 0.18 -1.49
CA LYS A 306 26.19 1.18 -0.97
C LYS A 306 27.03 1.77 -2.11
N SER A 307 27.36 3.04 -1.99
CA SER A 307 28.24 3.75 -2.91
C SER A 307 29.32 4.51 -2.14
N LYS A 308 30.26 5.09 -2.86
CA LYS A 308 31.37 5.88 -2.28
C LYS A 308 30.83 7.11 -1.56
N GLY A 309 31.55 7.56 -0.50
CA GLY A 309 31.20 8.78 0.24
C GLY A 309 29.91 8.67 1.07
N GLY A 310 29.56 7.46 1.54
CA GLY A 310 28.36 7.26 2.36
C GLY A 310 27.02 7.28 1.61
N ARG A 311 27.06 7.53 0.30
CA ARG A 311 25.87 7.55 -0.57
C ARG A 311 25.32 6.16 -0.82
N ARG A 312 24.10 6.12 -1.34
CA ARG A 312 23.40 4.90 -1.79
C ARG A 312 22.96 5.09 -3.22
N VAL A 313 22.94 4.00 -3.98
CA VAL A 313 22.28 3.97 -5.29
C VAL A 313 21.03 3.15 -5.16
N ALA A 314 19.90 3.76 -5.47
CA ALA A 314 18.62 3.12 -5.62
C ALA A 314 18.38 2.85 -7.11
N ARG A 315 18.23 1.58 -7.47
CA ARG A 315 17.93 1.17 -8.85
C ARG A 315 16.49 0.65 -8.92
N LEU A 316 15.71 1.21 -9.80
CA LEU A 316 14.41 0.67 -10.15
C LEU A 316 14.62 -0.55 -11.06
N ILE A 317 14.30 -1.74 -10.54
CA ILE A 317 14.50 -3.02 -11.24
C ILE A 317 13.24 -3.46 -11.98
N ASP A 318 12.07 -3.10 -11.45
CA ASP A 318 10.78 -3.52 -11.99
C ASP A 318 9.71 -2.49 -11.64
N SER A 319 8.85 -2.22 -12.61
CA SER A 319 7.73 -1.28 -12.51
C SER A 319 6.77 -1.51 -13.66
N PRO A 320 5.46 -1.34 -13.49
CA PRO A 320 4.48 -1.54 -14.56
C PRO A 320 4.53 -0.47 -15.66
N ASN A 321 5.11 0.71 -15.39
CA ASN A 321 5.01 1.87 -16.28
C ASN A 321 6.23 2.79 -16.33
N LEU A 322 7.24 2.55 -15.50
CA LEU A 322 8.45 3.36 -15.46
C LEU A 322 9.63 2.58 -16.04
N PRO A 323 10.55 3.22 -16.75
CA PRO A 323 11.78 2.57 -17.21
C PRO A 323 12.72 2.26 -16.04
N GLU A 324 13.57 1.26 -16.22
CA GLU A 324 14.69 1.04 -15.30
C GLU A 324 15.58 2.28 -15.23
N GLY A 325 16.09 2.58 -14.04
CA GLY A 325 16.97 3.72 -13.81
C GLY A 325 17.61 3.69 -12.44
N ASP A 326 18.52 4.62 -12.21
CA ASP A 326 19.27 4.76 -10.95
C ASP A 326 19.06 6.16 -10.37
N ALA A 327 18.85 6.25 -9.05
CA ALA A 327 18.93 7.47 -8.28
C ALA A 327 20.03 7.35 -7.23
N VAL A 328 20.75 8.44 -6.99
CA VAL A 328 21.77 8.51 -5.92
C VAL A 328 21.17 9.27 -4.75
N ILE A 329 21.14 8.63 -3.59
CA ILE A 329 20.61 9.21 -2.36
C ILE A 329 21.66 9.21 -1.24
N SER A 330 21.51 10.10 -0.30
CA SER A 330 22.30 10.21 0.92
C SER A 330 21.45 9.88 2.14
N VAL A 331 22.04 9.18 3.11
CA VAL A 331 21.43 8.94 4.42
C VAL A 331 22.18 9.82 5.41
N VAL A 332 21.54 10.90 5.83
CA VAL A 332 22.11 11.93 6.72
C VAL A 332 21.30 12.06 8.01
N ALA A 333 21.70 12.93 8.92
CA ALA A 333 21.00 13.14 10.18
C ALA A 333 19.54 13.54 9.95
N GLU A 334 19.28 14.40 8.99
CA GLU A 334 17.96 14.91 8.63
C GLU A 334 17.08 13.92 7.87
N GLY A 335 17.61 12.75 7.50
CA GLY A 335 16.88 11.71 6.78
C GLY A 335 17.49 11.32 5.44
N ILE A 336 16.61 11.00 4.48
CA ILE A 336 16.98 10.71 3.09
C ILE A 336 17.01 12.03 2.30
N ARG A 337 18.10 12.25 1.55
CA ARG A 337 18.35 13.45 0.74
C ARG A 337 19.03 13.06 -0.59
N ASP A 338 19.15 14.00 -1.50
CA ASP A 338 19.92 13.87 -2.74
C ASP A 338 21.44 13.77 -2.52
#